data_4f62c95cb59dcc064a8dc59dc0973bf4
#
_entry.id   4f62c95cb59dcc064a8dc59dc0973bf4
#
_cell.length_a   1.000
_cell.length_b   1.000
_cell.length_c   1.000
_cell.angle_alpha   90.00
_cell.angle_beta   90.00
_cell.angle_gamma   90.00
#
_symmetry.space_group_name_H-M   'P 1'
#
loop_
_entity.id
_entity.type
_entity.pdbx_description
1 polymer ?
#
loop_
_entity_poly.entity_id
_entity_poly.type
_entity_poly.pdbx_seq_one_letter_code
_entity_poly.pdbx_strand_id
1 'polypeptide(L)'
;MSSSLDSSCNAPKHHYDTCFNHWFKSYLLLIAPPLSNPSDTPAGVKERERRNAAIEEKKQEYEAKCGGFYKEYQSCLKTAINGIEGLPELLDNARKEEPLDGWGGIKVVTEEDTR
;
A
#
# COMPACT_ATOMS: atom_id res chain seq x y z
N MET A 1 -17.32 6.69 -4.81
CA MET A 1 -15.86 6.70 -5.02
C MET A 1 -15.34 8.12 -4.93
N SER A 2 -14.23 8.33 -4.23
CA SER A 2 -13.67 9.67 -4.10
C SER A 2 -13.01 10.12 -5.40
N SER A 3 -13.11 11.42 -5.68
CA SER A 3 -12.44 12.01 -6.84
C SER A 3 -10.96 12.17 -6.59
N SER A 4 -10.18 12.14 -7.65
CA SER A 4 -8.76 12.46 -7.58
C SER A 4 -8.56 13.98 -7.60
N LEU A 5 -7.32 14.41 -7.32
CA LEU A 5 -6.91 15.80 -7.39
C LEU A 5 -7.23 16.44 -8.74
N ASP A 6 -7.05 15.69 -9.81
CA ASP A 6 -7.35 16.10 -11.17
C ASP A 6 -8.34 15.11 -11.77
N SER A 7 -9.38 15.61 -12.45
CA SER A 7 -10.40 14.75 -13.05
C SER A 7 -9.83 13.78 -14.08
N SER A 8 -8.73 14.14 -14.75
CA SER A 8 -8.07 13.25 -15.70
C SER A 8 -7.47 12.02 -15.04
N CYS A 9 -7.26 12.05 -13.72
CA CYS A 9 -6.72 10.93 -12.95
C CYS A 9 -7.80 10.04 -12.35
N ASN A 10 -9.08 10.40 -12.53
CA ASN A 10 -10.17 9.58 -11.99
C ASN A 10 -10.26 8.20 -12.64
N ALA A 11 -10.07 8.12 -13.96
CA ALA A 11 -10.10 6.82 -14.65
C ALA A 11 -8.95 5.91 -14.22
N PRO A 12 -7.68 6.35 -14.22
CA PRO A 12 -6.59 5.53 -13.67
C PRO A 12 -6.81 5.12 -12.22
N LYS A 13 -7.31 6.04 -11.38
CA LYS A 13 -7.62 5.73 -9.99
C LYS A 13 -8.67 4.65 -9.89
N HIS A 14 -9.72 4.75 -10.69
CA HIS A 14 -10.81 3.77 -10.69
C HIS A 14 -10.30 2.39 -11.10
N HIS A 15 -9.46 2.33 -12.13
CA HIS A 15 -8.85 1.07 -12.57
C HIS A 15 -8.04 0.44 -11.45
N TYR A 16 -7.23 1.24 -10.78
CA TYR A 16 -6.42 0.75 -9.67
C TYR A 16 -7.30 0.29 -8.50
N ASP A 17 -8.26 1.12 -8.09
CA ASP A 17 -9.14 0.80 -6.96
C ASP A 17 -9.92 -0.48 -7.20
N THR A 18 -10.42 -0.68 -8.41
CA THR A 18 -11.17 -1.88 -8.77
C THR A 18 -10.27 -3.11 -8.72
N CYS A 19 -9.08 -3.01 -9.29
CA CYS A 19 -8.10 -4.09 -9.26
C CYS A 19 -7.69 -4.42 -7.82
N PHE A 20 -7.37 -3.41 -7.05
CA PHE A 20 -6.95 -3.57 -5.66
C PHE A 20 -8.07 -4.20 -4.82
N ASN A 21 -9.29 -3.71 -4.95
CA ASN A 21 -10.41 -4.24 -4.16
C ASN A 21 -10.65 -5.71 -4.47
N HIS A 22 -10.56 -6.09 -5.73
CA HIS A 22 -10.72 -7.48 -6.13
C HIS A 22 -9.59 -8.35 -5.56
N TRP A 23 -8.35 -7.90 -5.69
CA TRP A 23 -7.20 -8.62 -5.15
C TRP A 23 -7.27 -8.71 -3.63
N PHE A 24 -7.65 -7.60 -2.97
CA PHE A 24 -7.67 -7.51 -1.51
C PHE A 24 -8.66 -8.48 -0.89
N LYS A 25 -9.81 -8.68 -1.53
CA LYS A 25 -10.79 -9.66 -1.05
C LYS A 25 -10.20 -11.05 -0.96
N SER A 26 -9.48 -11.47 -2.00
CA SER A 26 -8.84 -12.79 -1.99
C SER A 26 -7.69 -12.86 -1.00
N TYR A 27 -6.97 -11.76 -0.82
CA TYR A 27 -5.91 -11.66 0.17
C TYR A 27 -6.46 -11.79 1.58
N LEU A 28 -7.57 -11.12 1.90
CA LEU A 28 -8.21 -11.21 3.21
C LEU A 28 -8.67 -12.64 3.52
N LEU A 29 -9.20 -13.34 2.54
CA LEU A 29 -9.62 -14.73 2.73
C LEU A 29 -8.43 -15.63 3.08
N LEU A 30 -7.25 -15.26 2.63
CA LEU A 30 -6.03 -16.01 2.93
C LEU A 30 -5.52 -15.74 4.34
N ILE A 31 -5.54 -14.48 4.80
CA ILE A 31 -4.91 -14.10 6.07
C ILE A 31 -5.86 -14.06 7.26
N ALA A 32 -7.17 -13.87 7.02
CA ALA A 32 -8.14 -13.71 8.11
C ALA A 32 -8.36 -14.97 8.94
N PRO A 33 -8.42 -16.18 8.35
CA PRO A 33 -8.64 -17.39 9.16
C PRO A 33 -7.45 -17.63 10.11
N PRO A 34 -7.71 -17.98 11.37
CA PRO A 34 -6.61 -18.31 12.26
C PRO A 34 -5.97 -19.64 11.86
N LEU A 35 -4.75 -19.85 12.33
CA LEU A 35 -4.07 -21.12 12.11
C LEU A 35 -4.82 -22.24 12.84
N SER A 36 -4.94 -23.38 12.18
CA SER A 36 -5.67 -24.54 12.72
C SER A 36 -4.86 -25.26 13.79
N ASN A 37 -3.54 -25.14 13.76
CA ASN A 37 -2.64 -25.82 14.66
C ASN A 37 -1.91 -24.81 15.55
N PRO A 38 -1.57 -25.18 16.80
CA PRO A 38 -0.77 -24.28 17.65
C PRO A 38 0.55 -23.90 16.99
N SER A 39 0.94 -22.64 17.13
CA SER A 39 2.09 -22.10 16.44
C SER A 39 3.42 -22.71 16.86
N ASP A 40 3.48 -23.31 18.04
CA ASP A 40 4.69 -23.94 18.59
C ASP A 40 4.83 -25.41 18.21
N THR A 41 3.86 -25.96 17.48
CA THR A 41 3.91 -27.36 17.04
C THR A 41 4.53 -27.46 15.65
N PRO A 42 5.09 -28.64 15.28
CA PRO A 42 5.58 -28.84 13.91
C PRO A 42 4.50 -28.61 12.84
N ALA A 43 3.26 -29.03 13.12
CA ALA A 43 2.15 -28.82 12.21
C ALA A 43 1.83 -27.34 12.05
N GLY A 44 1.87 -26.56 13.13
CA GLY A 44 1.67 -25.12 13.10
C GLY A 44 2.75 -24.39 12.34
N VAL A 45 4.01 -24.81 12.49
CA VAL A 45 5.13 -24.23 11.74
C VAL A 45 4.93 -24.45 10.25
N LYS A 46 4.58 -25.67 9.84
CA LYS A 46 4.33 -25.97 8.42
C LYS A 46 3.14 -25.19 7.87
N GLU A 47 2.11 -25.04 8.67
CA GLU A 47 0.93 -24.28 8.27
C GLU A 47 1.27 -22.81 8.02
N ARG A 48 2.07 -22.21 8.91
CA ARG A 48 2.54 -20.84 8.73
C ARG A 48 3.43 -20.70 7.50
N GLU A 49 4.30 -21.66 7.26
CA GLU A 49 5.17 -21.62 6.08
C GLU A 49 4.35 -21.66 4.80
N ARG A 50 3.32 -22.52 4.75
CA ARG A 50 2.42 -22.57 3.60
C ARG A 50 1.66 -21.26 3.42
N ARG A 51 1.17 -20.66 4.52
CA ARG A 51 0.48 -19.38 4.47
C ARG A 51 1.41 -18.27 3.97
N ASN A 52 2.64 -18.25 4.49
CA ASN A 52 3.61 -17.23 4.05
C ASN A 52 3.97 -17.38 2.58
N ALA A 53 4.09 -18.59 2.07
CA ALA A 53 4.31 -18.82 0.65
C ALA A 53 3.13 -18.33 -0.19
N ALA A 54 1.91 -18.59 0.26
CA ALA A 54 0.71 -18.12 -0.42
C ALA A 54 0.60 -16.60 -0.39
N ILE A 55 0.99 -15.96 0.72
CA ILE A 55 1.05 -14.50 0.83
C ILE A 55 2.04 -13.93 -0.19
N GLU A 56 3.19 -14.55 -0.34
CA GLU A 56 4.19 -14.11 -1.30
C GLU A 56 3.68 -14.22 -2.73
N GLU A 57 2.97 -15.30 -3.07
CA GLU A 57 2.31 -15.44 -4.37
C GLU A 57 1.28 -14.34 -4.59
N LYS A 58 0.52 -13.98 -3.54
CA LYS A 58 -0.46 -12.89 -3.62
C LYS A 58 0.18 -11.54 -3.86
N LYS A 59 1.36 -11.30 -3.28
CA LYS A 59 2.12 -10.07 -3.54
C LYS A 59 2.55 -9.99 -5.00
N GLN A 60 3.01 -11.09 -5.56
CA GLN A 60 3.39 -11.16 -6.96
C GLN A 60 2.18 -10.97 -7.87
N GLU A 61 1.04 -11.53 -7.51
CA GLU A 61 -0.22 -11.34 -8.23
C GLU A 61 -0.62 -9.86 -8.24
N TYR A 62 -0.50 -9.19 -7.10
CA TYR A 62 -0.78 -7.75 -6.99
C TYR A 62 0.09 -6.96 -7.98
N GLU A 63 1.39 -7.22 -7.99
CA GLU A 63 2.31 -6.51 -8.89
C GLU A 63 1.96 -6.76 -10.36
N ALA A 64 1.62 -8.01 -10.69
CA ALA A 64 1.30 -8.37 -12.07
C ALA A 64 -0.02 -7.77 -12.54
N LYS A 65 -1.03 -7.74 -11.67
CA LYS A 65 -2.39 -7.30 -12.06
C LYS A 65 -2.66 -5.84 -11.79
N CYS A 66 -2.17 -5.31 -10.67
CA CYS A 66 -2.49 -3.97 -10.21
C CYS A 66 -1.33 -2.99 -10.29
N GLY A 67 -0.10 -3.48 -10.39
CA GLY A 67 1.08 -2.62 -10.41
C GLY A 67 1.11 -1.63 -11.56
N GLY A 68 0.67 -2.06 -12.75
CA GLY A 68 0.58 -1.18 -13.91
C GLY A 68 -0.42 -0.05 -13.70
N PHE A 69 -1.59 -0.37 -13.17
CA PHE A 69 -2.61 0.64 -12.85
C PHE A 69 -2.12 1.63 -11.80
N TYR A 70 -1.40 1.14 -10.81
CA TYR A 70 -0.82 1.99 -9.77
C TYR A 70 0.17 2.99 -10.37
N LYS A 71 1.04 2.52 -11.25
CA LYS A 71 2.02 3.38 -11.94
C LYS A 71 1.34 4.42 -12.82
N GLU A 72 0.30 4.03 -13.55
CA GLU A 72 -0.47 4.96 -14.37
C GLU A 72 -1.09 6.06 -13.52
N TYR A 73 -1.69 5.68 -12.41
CA TYR A 73 -2.31 6.65 -11.52
C TYR A 73 -1.27 7.58 -10.92
N GLN A 74 -0.15 7.05 -10.44
CA GLN A 74 0.93 7.88 -9.89
C GLN A 74 1.50 8.84 -10.93
N SER A 75 1.68 8.37 -12.16
CA SER A 75 2.18 9.22 -13.25
C SER A 75 1.21 10.36 -13.54
N CYS A 76 -0.09 10.05 -13.55
CA CYS A 76 -1.12 11.07 -13.74
C CYS A 76 -1.09 12.11 -12.62
N LEU A 77 -0.97 11.68 -11.37
CA LEU A 77 -0.89 12.57 -10.21
C LEU A 77 0.34 13.48 -10.28
N LYS A 78 1.48 12.93 -10.66
CA LYS A 78 2.70 13.75 -10.81
C LYS A 78 2.53 14.83 -11.86
N THR A 79 1.93 14.49 -12.98
CA THR A 79 1.65 15.44 -14.04
C THR A 79 0.70 16.53 -13.54
N ALA A 80 -0.36 16.15 -12.84
CA ALA A 80 -1.33 17.09 -12.28
C ALA A 80 -0.69 18.02 -11.26
N ILE A 81 0.13 17.49 -10.36
CA ILE A 81 0.83 18.28 -9.35
C ILE A 81 1.78 19.27 -10.00
N ASN A 82 2.54 18.84 -11.00
CA ASN A 82 3.48 19.71 -11.70
C ASN A 82 2.77 20.80 -12.49
N GLY A 83 1.52 20.58 -12.86
CA GLY A 83 0.72 21.58 -13.55
C GLY A 83 0.11 22.64 -12.64
N ILE A 84 0.15 22.45 -11.32
CA ILE A 84 -0.38 23.43 -10.37
C ILE A 84 0.77 24.31 -9.91
N GLU A 85 0.67 25.61 -10.22
CA GLU A 85 1.71 26.58 -9.89
C GLU A 85 1.93 26.63 -8.38
N GLY A 86 3.19 26.52 -7.97
CA GLY A 86 3.60 26.62 -6.57
C GLY A 86 3.44 25.35 -5.76
N LEU A 87 2.69 24.36 -6.25
CA LEU A 87 2.46 23.14 -5.48
C LEU A 87 3.70 22.26 -5.36
N PRO A 88 4.50 22.06 -6.44
CA PRO A 88 5.73 21.26 -6.30
C PRO A 88 6.68 21.80 -5.24
N GLU A 89 6.87 23.13 -5.20
CA GLU A 89 7.74 23.78 -4.21
C GLU A 89 7.18 23.62 -2.81
N LEU A 90 5.87 23.77 -2.65
CA LEU A 90 5.22 23.61 -1.36
C LEU A 90 5.39 22.20 -0.83
N LEU A 91 5.21 21.19 -1.66
CA LEU A 91 5.40 19.78 -1.28
C LEU A 91 6.86 19.50 -0.94
N ASP A 92 7.79 20.06 -1.72
CA ASP A 92 9.21 19.87 -1.46
C ASP A 92 9.60 20.49 -0.11
N ASN A 93 9.10 21.68 0.18
CA ASN A 93 9.33 22.33 1.47
C ASN A 93 8.74 21.53 2.62
N ALA A 94 7.54 20.98 2.43
CA ALA A 94 6.92 20.13 3.45
C ALA A 94 7.77 18.88 3.75
N ARG A 95 8.34 18.29 2.71
CA ARG A 95 9.23 17.14 2.89
C ARG A 95 10.52 17.50 3.62
N LYS A 96 11.03 18.70 3.41
CA LYS A 96 12.23 19.16 4.13
C LYS A 96 11.94 19.47 5.58
N GLU A 97 10.77 20.05 5.88
CA GLU A 97 10.37 20.37 7.25
C GLU A 97 10.01 19.11 8.03
N GLU A 98 9.31 18.17 7.39
CA GLU A 98 8.91 16.92 8.02
C GLU A 98 9.22 15.75 7.10
N PRO A 99 10.49 15.35 7.02
CA PRO A 99 10.87 14.26 6.12
C PRO A 99 10.24 12.93 6.55
N LEU A 100 9.95 12.10 5.55
CA LEU A 100 9.37 10.76 5.79
C LEU A 100 10.28 9.88 6.62
N ASP A 101 11.57 10.13 6.59
CA ASP A 101 12.52 9.41 7.44
C ASP A 101 12.24 9.68 8.92
N GLY A 102 11.83 10.91 9.23
CA GLY A 102 11.37 11.25 10.56
C GLY A 102 10.06 10.55 10.92
N TRP A 103 9.27 10.22 9.92
CA TRP A 103 8.03 9.48 10.11
C TRP A 103 8.28 8.03 10.50
N GLY A 104 9.48 7.55 10.27
CA GLY A 104 9.88 6.28 10.84
C GLY A 104 9.68 6.25 12.35
N GLY A 105 9.87 7.40 13.00
CA GLY A 105 9.58 7.56 14.41
C GLY A 105 8.10 7.58 14.73
N ILE A 106 7.26 8.01 13.79
CA ILE A 106 5.82 8.03 14.00
C ILE A 106 5.24 6.63 13.98
N LYS A 107 5.60 5.85 12.97
CA LYS A 107 5.14 4.47 12.89
C LYS A 107 5.65 3.67 14.09
N VAL A 108 6.79 4.09 14.60
CA VAL A 108 7.39 3.51 15.78
C VAL A 108 7.22 4.52 16.90
N VAL A 109 6.10 4.43 17.60
CA VAL A 109 5.99 5.16 18.85
C VAL A 109 7.03 4.55 19.76
N THR A 110 8.22 5.06 19.71
CA THR A 110 9.31 4.57 20.55
C THR A 110 9.08 4.96 21.99
N GLU A 111 9.82 4.34 22.88
CA GLU A 111 9.75 4.71 24.29
C GLU A 111 10.10 6.19 24.48
N GLU A 112 10.96 6.73 23.63
CA GLU A 112 11.32 8.13 23.67
C GLU A 112 10.14 9.03 23.32
N ASP A 113 9.31 8.60 22.37
CA ASP A 113 8.14 9.37 21.96
C ASP A 113 7.03 9.36 23.00
N THR A 114 7.01 8.36 23.85
CA THR A 114 5.99 8.21 24.89
C THR A 114 6.38 8.80 26.23
N ARG A 115 7.57 9.30 26.35
CA ARG A 115 8.07 9.94 27.58
C ARG A 115 7.68 11.38 27.73
#